data_015c15d91a315ee1663f43c3a7e28a41
#
_entry.id   015c15d91a315ee1663f43c3a7e28a41
#
_cell.length_a   1.000
_cell.length_b   1.000
_cell.length_c   1.000
_cell.angle_alpha   90.00
_cell.angle_beta   90.00
_cell.angle_gamma   90.00
#
_symmetry.space_group_name_H-M   'P 1'
#
loop_
_entity.id
_entity.type
_entity.pdbx_description
1 polymer ?
#
loop_
_entity_poly.entity_id
_entity_poly.type
_entity_poly.pdbx_seq_one_letter_code
_entity_poly.pdbx_strand_id
1 'polypeptide(L)'
;MAEPRPVTDLFAVPEPVEVTEPVEVTEPVEVTEPVEVTEPVEVTELVEVSPPAVGRIAIHQGDNLEIMRTLPDGSFTLVYLDPPFNTGRQQTKAVVTARSTSGIQSAQDASAAHSAEDRGMARPARTSGLNPERRSGGTPEVRTGFHGREYERLRGDLRAYDDRFDDYWGFLEPRLAEAWRLLADDGTLYLHLDYREAHYAKVMMDALFGRERFLNELIWAYDYGAKSRRRWPTKHDTILVYVKDPRRYWFDAESVDREPYMAPGLVTAEKAARGKLPTDVWWHTIVPTTGREKTGYPTQKPEGILRRIVQASSRPGDTVLDPFAGSGTTGAVASALGRNAVLIDENPEAVAVMTTRVPNATVIA
;
A
#
# COMPACT_ATOMS: atom_id res chain seq x y z
N MET A 1 47.62 -18.63 17.96
CA MET A 1 46.26 -19.00 18.35
C MET A 1 45.94 -18.16 19.57
N ALA A 2 45.03 -17.22 19.43
CA ALA A 2 44.61 -16.34 20.54
C ALA A 2 43.46 -17.03 21.28
N GLU A 3 43.56 -17.10 22.61
CA GLU A 3 42.50 -17.66 23.46
C GLU A 3 41.20 -16.83 23.38
N PRO A 4 40.01 -17.45 23.46
CA PRO A 4 38.75 -16.74 23.45
C PRO A 4 38.52 -15.98 24.74
N ARG A 5 38.14 -14.72 24.68
CA ARG A 5 37.79 -13.89 25.84
C ARG A 5 36.52 -14.42 26.53
N PRO A 6 36.46 -14.37 27.87
CA PRO A 6 35.27 -14.84 28.60
C PRO A 6 34.07 -13.93 28.36
N VAL A 7 32.88 -14.54 28.29
CA VAL A 7 31.58 -13.91 27.99
C VAL A 7 31.10 -12.88 29.03
N THR A 8 31.78 -12.80 30.17
CA THR A 8 31.44 -11.87 31.28
C THR A 8 31.74 -10.40 31.01
N ASP A 9 32.51 -10.06 29.95
CA ASP A 9 32.85 -8.67 29.62
C ASP A 9 31.77 -7.95 28.75
N LEU A 10 30.73 -8.66 28.35
CA LEU A 10 29.65 -8.10 27.53
C LEU A 10 28.61 -7.27 28.30
N PHE A 11 28.71 -7.24 29.63
CA PHE A 11 27.77 -6.54 30.51
C PHE A 11 28.43 -5.52 31.45
N ALA A 12 29.63 -5.07 31.13
CA ALA A 12 30.26 -3.98 31.86
C ALA A 12 29.52 -2.68 31.64
N VAL A 13 28.79 -2.21 32.61
CA VAL A 13 28.15 -0.89 32.62
C VAL A 13 29.25 0.16 32.72
N PRO A 14 29.37 1.12 31.78
CA PRO A 14 30.34 2.20 31.94
C PRO A 14 30.01 3.05 33.17
N GLU A 15 31.02 3.47 33.89
CA GLU A 15 30.85 4.37 35.04
C GLU A 15 30.19 5.70 34.63
N PRO A 16 29.36 6.29 35.50
CA PRO A 16 28.68 7.55 35.19
C PRO A 16 29.70 8.68 35.03
N VAL A 17 29.60 9.39 33.88
CA VAL A 17 30.38 10.62 33.65
C VAL A 17 29.86 11.70 34.60
N GLU A 18 30.73 12.22 35.45
CA GLU A 18 30.48 13.37 36.33
C GLU A 18 30.12 14.57 35.46
N VAL A 19 28.86 15.07 35.61
CA VAL A 19 28.39 16.31 34.99
C VAL A 19 28.96 17.47 35.79
N THR A 20 29.98 18.13 35.26
CA THR A 20 30.54 19.38 35.81
C THR A 20 29.65 20.56 35.41
N GLU A 21 29.17 21.22 36.45
CA GLU A 21 28.63 22.58 36.59
C GLU A 21 27.45 23.07 35.71
N PRO A 22 26.46 23.73 36.31
CA PRO A 22 25.32 24.32 35.62
C PRO A 22 25.75 25.62 34.90
N VAL A 23 25.34 25.75 33.65
CA VAL A 23 25.48 26.99 32.85
C VAL A 23 24.59 28.06 33.49
N GLU A 24 25.21 29.18 33.95
CA GLU A 24 24.49 30.36 34.39
C GLU A 24 23.57 30.92 33.29
N VAL A 25 22.30 31.05 33.62
CA VAL A 25 21.30 31.68 32.79
C VAL A 25 21.49 33.21 32.95
N THR A 26 22.01 33.86 31.92
CA THR A 26 22.09 35.30 31.83
C THR A 26 20.69 35.92 31.68
N GLU A 27 20.56 37.10 32.30
CA GLU A 27 19.37 37.91 32.60
C GLU A 27 18.33 38.07 31.48
N PRO A 28 17.07 38.36 31.82
CA PRO A 28 16.00 38.57 30.86
C PRO A 28 16.20 39.86 30.04
N VAL A 29 16.06 39.74 28.73
CA VAL A 29 16.06 40.89 27.80
C VAL A 29 14.80 41.70 28.04
N GLU A 30 14.96 42.96 28.42
CA GLU A 30 13.88 43.95 28.51
C GLU A 30 13.18 44.10 27.15
N VAL A 31 11.86 43.91 27.16
CA VAL A 31 11.00 44.16 25.99
C VAL A 31 10.75 45.64 25.92
N THR A 32 11.40 46.32 25.02
CA THR A 32 11.15 47.74 24.71
C THR A 32 10.00 47.85 23.73
N GLU A 33 8.96 48.61 24.17
CA GLU A 33 7.88 49.30 23.50
C GLU A 33 7.01 48.59 22.43
N PRO A 34 5.71 48.78 22.46
CA PRO A 34 4.78 48.24 21.48
C PRO A 34 4.96 48.94 20.11
N VAL A 35 5.15 48.14 19.06
CA VAL A 35 5.11 48.64 17.68
C VAL A 35 3.69 49.07 17.34
N GLU A 36 3.50 50.35 17.04
CA GLU A 36 2.25 50.89 16.50
C GLU A 36 1.86 50.14 15.21
N VAL A 37 0.70 49.52 15.21
CA VAL A 37 0.10 48.90 14.03
C VAL A 37 -0.43 50.02 13.13
N THR A 38 0.36 50.39 12.13
CA THR A 38 -0.07 51.30 11.08
C THR A 38 -0.81 50.51 10.00
N GLU A 39 -2.09 50.91 9.83
CA GLU A 39 -3.02 50.68 8.72
C GLU A 39 -3.31 49.23 8.25
N PRO A 40 -4.59 48.91 7.98
CA PRO A 40 -4.98 47.62 7.42
C PRO A 40 -4.45 47.51 6.00
N VAL A 41 -3.66 46.48 5.76
CA VAL A 41 -3.26 46.07 4.40
C VAL A 41 -4.55 45.70 3.67
N GLU A 42 -4.88 46.44 2.62
CA GLU A 42 -5.92 46.07 1.67
C GLU A 42 -5.67 44.67 1.19
N VAL A 43 -6.60 43.76 1.41
CA VAL A 43 -6.56 42.41 0.86
C VAL A 43 -6.78 42.53 -0.65
N THR A 44 -5.70 42.70 -1.38
CA THR A 44 -5.72 42.67 -2.82
C THR A 44 -6.02 41.26 -3.29
N GLU A 45 -7.11 41.16 -4.05
CA GLU A 45 -7.53 40.10 -4.96
C GLU A 45 -7.29 38.67 -4.49
N LEU A 46 -8.40 38.00 -4.18
CA LEU A 46 -8.47 36.53 -4.22
C LEU A 46 -8.00 36.08 -5.60
N VAL A 47 -6.75 35.63 -5.67
CA VAL A 47 -6.28 34.88 -6.84
C VAL A 47 -7.20 33.67 -6.92
N GLU A 48 -8.12 33.63 -7.88
CA GLU A 48 -8.87 32.45 -8.26
C GLU A 48 -7.84 31.37 -8.61
N VAL A 49 -7.53 30.49 -7.65
CA VAL A 49 -6.74 29.30 -7.91
C VAL A 49 -7.66 28.38 -8.73
N SER A 50 -7.50 28.44 -10.03
CA SER A 50 -8.16 27.47 -10.91
C SER A 50 -7.91 26.05 -10.37
N PRO A 51 -8.94 25.18 -10.31
CA PRO A 51 -8.74 23.82 -9.85
C PRO A 51 -7.61 23.20 -10.69
N PRO A 52 -6.71 22.41 -10.07
CA PRO A 52 -5.60 21.78 -10.78
C PRO A 52 -6.16 21.00 -11.98
N ALA A 53 -5.55 21.18 -13.14
CA ALA A 53 -5.94 20.45 -14.34
C ALA A 53 -5.90 18.95 -14.02
N VAL A 54 -6.94 18.21 -14.36
CA VAL A 54 -7.00 16.76 -14.20
C VAL A 54 -5.86 16.12 -14.98
N GLY A 55 -5.04 15.30 -14.33
CA GLY A 55 -3.90 14.65 -14.97
C GLY A 55 -4.34 13.68 -16.08
N ARG A 56 -3.55 13.56 -17.13
CA ARG A 56 -3.77 12.62 -18.24
C ARG A 56 -3.27 11.24 -17.84
N ILE A 57 -4.10 10.22 -18.03
CA ILE A 57 -3.76 8.84 -17.68
C ILE A 57 -3.75 8.00 -18.95
N ALA A 58 -2.65 7.31 -19.19
CA ALA A 58 -2.51 6.29 -20.23
C ALA A 58 -2.47 4.91 -19.60
N ILE A 59 -3.26 3.98 -20.13
CA ILE A 59 -3.31 2.58 -19.70
C ILE A 59 -2.80 1.72 -20.85
N HIS A 60 -1.72 0.98 -20.64
CA HIS A 60 -1.18 0.01 -21.59
C HIS A 60 -1.52 -1.40 -21.14
N GLN A 61 -2.04 -2.21 -22.07
CA GLN A 61 -2.26 -3.63 -21.84
C GLN A 61 -1.13 -4.45 -22.46
N GLY A 62 -0.38 -5.19 -21.65
CA GLY A 62 0.69 -6.08 -22.13
C GLY A 62 1.79 -6.32 -21.10
N ASP A 63 2.84 -7.06 -21.52
CA ASP A 63 4.03 -7.26 -20.68
C ASP A 63 4.71 -5.92 -20.38
N ASN A 64 4.88 -5.64 -19.11
CA ASN A 64 5.40 -4.35 -18.67
C ASN A 64 6.86 -4.12 -19.06
N LEU A 65 7.69 -5.17 -19.14
CA LEU A 65 9.07 -5.04 -19.57
C LEU A 65 9.18 -4.64 -21.05
N GLU A 66 8.37 -5.26 -21.89
CA GLU A 66 8.29 -4.95 -23.33
C GLU A 66 7.83 -3.50 -23.53
N ILE A 67 6.77 -3.09 -22.84
CA ILE A 67 6.23 -1.73 -22.93
C ILE A 67 7.24 -0.71 -22.39
N MET A 68 7.82 -0.93 -21.21
CA MET A 68 8.81 -0.02 -20.63
C MET A 68 9.99 0.24 -21.56
N ARG A 69 10.44 -0.77 -22.31
CA ARG A 69 11.53 -0.63 -23.31
C ARG A 69 11.22 0.35 -24.44
N THR A 70 9.95 0.60 -24.72
CA THR A 70 9.52 1.56 -25.76
C THR A 70 9.43 3.00 -25.26
N LEU A 71 9.41 3.20 -23.94
CA LEU A 71 9.27 4.52 -23.33
C LEU A 71 10.61 5.27 -23.30
N PRO A 72 10.58 6.62 -23.43
CA PRO A 72 11.80 7.43 -23.44
C PRO A 72 12.51 7.45 -22.08
N ASP A 73 13.84 7.54 -22.10
CA ASP A 73 14.67 7.66 -20.90
C ASP A 73 14.29 8.91 -20.09
N GLY A 74 14.38 8.80 -18.76
CA GLY A 74 14.21 9.95 -17.87
C GLY A 74 12.83 10.62 -17.91
N SER A 75 11.77 9.91 -18.34
CA SER A 75 10.44 10.48 -18.58
C SER A 75 9.56 10.59 -17.34
N PHE A 76 9.96 9.96 -16.24
CA PHE A 76 9.10 9.84 -15.05
C PHE A 76 9.79 10.39 -13.80
N THR A 77 9.13 11.30 -13.10
CA THR A 77 9.60 11.81 -11.81
C THR A 77 9.33 10.87 -10.66
N LEU A 78 8.34 10.00 -10.83
CA LEU A 78 7.98 8.97 -9.84
C LEU A 78 7.72 7.64 -10.54
N VAL A 79 8.39 6.60 -10.07
CA VAL A 79 8.09 5.20 -10.46
C VAL A 79 7.70 4.42 -9.21
N TYR A 80 6.50 3.84 -9.22
CA TYR A 80 6.00 2.99 -8.17
C TYR A 80 5.80 1.57 -8.71
N LEU A 81 6.47 0.60 -8.10
CA LEU A 81 6.38 -0.81 -8.47
C LEU A 81 5.76 -1.62 -7.33
N ASP A 82 4.70 -2.35 -7.63
CA ASP A 82 4.01 -3.28 -6.74
C ASP A 82 3.92 -4.66 -7.40
N PRO A 83 5.07 -5.33 -7.66
CA PRO A 83 5.10 -6.60 -8.36
C PRO A 83 4.42 -7.71 -7.54
N PRO A 84 4.07 -8.85 -8.14
CA PRO A 84 3.67 -10.04 -7.41
C PRO A 84 4.70 -10.38 -6.32
N PHE A 85 4.24 -10.78 -5.09
CA PHE A 85 5.13 -10.93 -3.93
C PHE A 85 5.78 -12.31 -3.82
N ASN A 86 5.74 -13.14 -4.86
CA ASN A 86 6.28 -14.49 -4.86
C ASN A 86 5.77 -15.34 -3.67
N THR A 87 4.46 -15.28 -3.42
CA THR A 87 3.86 -15.96 -2.26
C THR A 87 3.82 -17.49 -2.42
N GLY A 88 4.14 -18.01 -3.59
CA GLY A 88 4.04 -19.42 -3.96
C GLY A 88 2.60 -19.91 -4.06
N ARG A 89 1.61 -19.00 -4.20
CA ARG A 89 0.19 -19.30 -4.23
C ARG A 89 -0.49 -18.57 -5.37
N GLN A 90 -1.45 -19.25 -5.98
CA GLN A 90 -2.40 -18.55 -6.85
C GLN A 90 -3.28 -17.65 -5.98
N GLN A 91 -3.27 -16.35 -6.24
CA GLN A 91 -4.09 -15.37 -5.55
C GLN A 91 -5.50 -15.41 -6.13
N THR A 92 -6.45 -15.93 -5.34
CA THR A 92 -7.85 -16.04 -5.75
C THR A 92 -8.74 -15.29 -4.78
N LYS A 93 -9.64 -14.48 -5.30
CA LYS A 93 -10.66 -13.80 -4.49
C LYS A 93 -12.05 -14.26 -4.94
N ALA A 94 -12.78 -14.94 -4.03
CA ALA A 94 -14.18 -15.22 -4.25
C ALA A 94 -14.98 -13.92 -4.10
N VAL A 95 -15.69 -13.51 -5.15
CA VAL A 95 -16.67 -12.42 -5.06
C VAL A 95 -17.87 -12.95 -4.30
N VAL A 96 -18.07 -12.47 -3.07
CA VAL A 96 -19.25 -12.78 -2.26
C VAL A 96 -20.29 -11.71 -2.52
N THR A 97 -21.29 -12.02 -3.33
CA THR A 97 -22.47 -11.17 -3.45
C THR A 97 -23.44 -11.55 -2.32
N ALA A 98 -23.63 -10.68 -1.34
CA ALA A 98 -24.61 -10.87 -0.30
C ALA A 98 -26.01 -10.52 -0.86
N ARG A 99 -26.90 -11.51 -1.02
CA ARG A 99 -28.33 -11.27 -1.22
C ARG A 99 -29.01 -11.33 0.14
N SER A 100 -29.68 -10.26 0.54
CA SER A 100 -30.53 -10.28 1.74
C SER A 100 -31.76 -11.13 1.47
N THR A 101 -32.01 -12.15 2.30
CA THR A 101 -33.19 -13.00 2.22
C THR A 101 -34.43 -12.39 2.87
N SER A 102 -34.39 -11.12 3.28
CA SER A 102 -35.58 -10.42 3.80
C SER A 102 -36.54 -10.02 2.67
N GLY A 103 -37.33 -10.97 2.19
CA GLY A 103 -38.34 -10.65 1.14
C GLY A 103 -39.13 -11.82 0.57
N ILE A 104 -39.07 -13.01 1.18
CA ILE A 104 -39.98 -14.10 0.79
C ILE A 104 -40.59 -14.71 2.04
N GLN A 105 -41.65 -14.09 2.53
CA GLN A 105 -42.66 -14.73 3.35
C GLN A 105 -44.03 -14.39 2.74
N SER A 106 -44.56 -15.30 1.95
CA SER A 106 -45.97 -15.63 1.90
C SER A 106 -46.21 -16.84 1.01
N ALA A 107 -46.92 -17.79 1.59
CA ALA A 107 -47.58 -18.94 1.02
C ALA A 107 -46.72 -20.24 0.93
N GLN A 108 -46.79 -21.11 1.90
CA GLN A 108 -47.81 -22.21 1.96
C GLN A 108 -47.63 -23.04 3.21
N ASP A 109 -48.72 -23.17 3.91
CA ASP A 109 -48.95 -24.00 5.08
C ASP A 109 -48.88 -25.50 4.79
N ALA A 110 -48.59 -26.21 5.90
CA ALA A 110 -49.12 -27.50 6.31
C ALA A 110 -48.60 -28.77 5.63
N SER A 111 -47.86 -29.59 6.36
CA SER A 111 -48.44 -30.83 6.96
C SER A 111 -47.36 -31.73 7.59
N ALA A 112 -47.67 -32.07 8.85
CA ALA A 112 -47.42 -33.31 9.58
C ALA A 112 -45.98 -33.88 9.72
N ALA A 113 -45.44 -33.85 10.91
CA ALA A 113 -45.53 -34.74 12.07
C ALA A 113 -44.94 -36.16 11.91
N HIS A 114 -44.13 -36.50 12.92
CA HIS A 114 -43.74 -37.83 13.43
C HIS A 114 -42.40 -38.38 12.93
N SER A 115 -41.53 -38.64 13.79
CA SER A 115 -41.18 -39.42 14.92
C SER A 115 -39.77 -40.01 14.80
N ALA A 116 -38.98 -39.79 15.82
CA ALA A 116 -38.36 -40.75 16.74
C ALA A 116 -37.08 -41.47 16.33
N GLU A 117 -36.06 -41.25 17.18
CA GLU A 117 -35.12 -42.25 17.77
C GLU A 117 -34.32 -43.18 16.82
N ASP A 118 -33.02 -43.27 16.90
CA ASP A 118 -32.19 -43.97 17.88
C ASP A 118 -30.71 -44.06 17.42
N ARG A 119 -29.84 -43.88 18.40
CA ARG A 119 -28.55 -44.49 18.70
C ARG A 119 -27.64 -45.08 17.61
N GLY A 120 -26.35 -44.78 17.74
CA GLY A 120 -25.34 -45.81 17.50
C GLY A 120 -23.96 -45.32 17.01
N MET A 121 -23.00 -45.48 17.88
CA MET A 121 -21.54 -45.40 17.65
C MET A 121 -21.08 -46.22 16.44
N ALA A 122 -20.06 -45.70 15.72
CA ALA A 122 -18.80 -46.41 15.47
C ALA A 122 -17.90 -45.64 14.46
N ARG A 123 -16.65 -45.41 14.84
CA ARG A 123 -15.55 -45.19 13.89
C ARG A 123 -15.21 -46.53 13.23
N PRO A 124 -14.79 -46.55 11.95
CA PRO A 124 -13.38 -46.85 11.72
C PRO A 124 -12.71 -46.18 10.51
N ALA A 125 -11.38 -46.08 10.64
CA ALA A 125 -10.29 -46.33 9.70
C ALA A 125 -10.23 -45.66 8.30
N ARG A 126 -9.08 -45.03 8.10
CA ARG A 126 -8.46 -44.59 6.83
C ARG A 126 -8.39 -45.67 5.77
N THR A 127 -8.69 -45.27 4.54
CA THR A 127 -8.00 -45.79 3.34
C THR A 127 -7.90 -44.68 2.30
N SER A 128 -6.72 -44.59 1.74
CA SER A 128 -6.29 -43.79 0.58
C SER A 128 -6.99 -44.25 -0.71
N GLY A 129 -7.41 -43.27 -1.54
CA GLY A 129 -7.91 -43.57 -2.87
C GLY A 129 -8.11 -42.29 -3.67
N LEU A 130 -7.19 -42.04 -4.58
CA LEU A 130 -7.28 -41.04 -5.64
C LEU A 130 -8.45 -41.35 -6.57
N ASN A 131 -9.31 -40.37 -6.80
CA ASN A 131 -10.13 -40.36 -8.00
C ASN A 131 -10.50 -38.91 -8.38
N PRO A 132 -10.16 -38.46 -9.63
CA PRO A 132 -10.51 -37.15 -10.13
C PRO A 132 -11.87 -37.20 -10.79
N GLU A 133 -12.74 -36.33 -10.52
CA GLU A 133 -13.99 -35.91 -11.12
C GLU A 133 -15.11 -35.77 -10.10
N ARG A 134 -15.24 -34.59 -9.52
CA ARG A 134 -16.52 -34.15 -8.98
C ARG A 134 -16.88 -32.78 -9.52
N ARG A 135 -17.87 -32.78 -10.40
CA ARG A 135 -18.66 -31.61 -10.77
C ARG A 135 -19.25 -30.99 -9.51
N SER A 136 -19.00 -29.69 -9.32
CA SER A 136 -19.43 -28.93 -8.18
C SER A 136 -20.90 -28.56 -8.30
N GLY A 137 -21.77 -29.33 -7.62
CA GLY A 137 -23.07 -28.88 -7.20
C GLY A 137 -23.05 -28.76 -5.68
N GLY A 138 -22.55 -27.70 -5.13
CA GLY A 138 -22.53 -27.44 -3.71
C GLY A 138 -23.78 -26.67 -3.30
N THR A 139 -24.51 -27.15 -2.31
CA THR A 139 -25.59 -26.45 -1.60
C THR A 139 -25.06 -25.07 -1.14
N PRO A 140 -25.82 -23.97 -1.31
CA PRO A 140 -25.39 -22.65 -0.85
C PRO A 140 -25.17 -22.63 0.67
N GLU A 141 -24.02 -22.13 1.11
CA GLU A 141 -23.68 -22.01 2.52
C GLU A 141 -24.32 -20.74 3.07
N VAL A 142 -25.35 -20.87 3.88
CA VAL A 142 -26.02 -19.77 4.58
C VAL A 142 -25.24 -19.45 5.87
N ARG A 143 -24.85 -18.20 6.08
CA ARG A 143 -24.21 -17.73 7.31
C ARG A 143 -24.97 -16.58 7.92
N THR A 144 -25.11 -16.62 9.24
CA THR A 144 -25.67 -15.51 10.02
C THR A 144 -24.60 -14.47 10.27
N GLY A 145 -24.80 -13.26 9.77
CA GLY A 145 -23.89 -12.13 9.95
C GLY A 145 -24.21 -11.31 11.21
N PHE A 146 -23.47 -10.23 11.43
CA PHE A 146 -23.72 -9.26 12.49
C PHE A 146 -25.17 -8.75 12.39
N HIS A 147 -25.85 -8.65 13.49
CA HIS A 147 -27.29 -8.31 13.63
C HIS A 147 -28.29 -9.39 13.17
N GLY A 148 -27.92 -10.70 13.18
CA GLY A 148 -28.87 -11.79 12.97
C GLY A 148 -29.43 -11.89 11.54
N ARG A 149 -28.82 -11.22 10.54
CA ARG A 149 -29.22 -11.34 9.13
C ARG A 149 -28.58 -12.55 8.49
N GLU A 150 -29.35 -13.33 7.80
CA GLU A 150 -28.86 -14.47 7.02
C GLU A 150 -28.40 -14.01 5.62
N TYR A 151 -27.24 -14.52 5.21
CA TYR A 151 -26.63 -14.23 3.91
C TYR A 151 -26.32 -15.53 3.19
N GLU A 152 -26.76 -15.64 1.96
CA GLU A 152 -26.41 -16.71 1.05
C GLU A 152 -25.09 -16.38 0.35
N ARG A 153 -24.13 -17.30 0.45
CA ARG A 153 -22.82 -17.16 -0.20
C ARG A 153 -22.90 -17.71 -1.63
N LEU A 154 -23.10 -16.83 -2.60
CA LEU A 154 -22.94 -17.19 -4.00
C LEU A 154 -21.46 -17.16 -4.36
N ARG A 155 -20.91 -18.26 -4.87
CA ARG A 155 -19.60 -18.29 -5.51
C ARG A 155 -19.73 -17.65 -6.88
N GLY A 156 -19.33 -16.39 -6.98
CA GLY A 156 -19.09 -15.72 -8.24
C GLY A 156 -17.74 -16.12 -8.85
N ASP A 157 -17.45 -15.68 -10.05
CA ASP A 157 -16.22 -15.96 -10.76
C ASP A 157 -14.98 -15.61 -9.92
N LEU A 158 -14.08 -16.56 -9.84
CA LEU A 158 -12.82 -16.43 -9.12
C LEU A 158 -11.86 -15.59 -9.97
N ARG A 159 -11.62 -14.35 -9.56
CA ARG A 159 -10.51 -13.58 -10.09
C ARG A 159 -9.22 -14.13 -9.51
N ALA A 160 -8.32 -14.57 -10.35
CA ALA A 160 -7.07 -15.20 -9.94
C ALA A 160 -5.90 -14.62 -10.75
N TYR A 161 -4.75 -14.41 -10.10
CA TYR A 161 -3.48 -14.24 -10.76
C TYR A 161 -2.45 -15.20 -10.16
N ASP A 162 -1.48 -15.62 -10.97
CA ASP A 162 -0.42 -16.53 -10.51
C ASP A 162 0.71 -15.71 -9.85
N ASP A 163 1.07 -16.09 -8.63
CA ASP A 163 2.12 -15.46 -7.83
C ASP A 163 3.15 -16.53 -7.43
N ARG A 164 3.53 -17.35 -8.42
CA ARG A 164 4.54 -18.40 -8.30
C ARG A 164 5.60 -18.18 -9.37
N PHE A 165 6.83 -18.09 -8.94
CA PHE A 165 7.97 -17.90 -9.81
C PHE A 165 9.02 -18.97 -9.52
N ASP A 166 9.52 -19.61 -10.57
CA ASP A 166 10.70 -20.49 -10.47
C ASP A 166 11.99 -19.65 -10.35
N ASP A 167 12.00 -18.47 -11.01
CA ASP A 167 13.06 -17.47 -10.93
C ASP A 167 12.48 -16.07 -10.77
N TYR A 168 12.17 -15.69 -9.54
CA TYR A 168 11.63 -14.38 -9.22
C TYR A 168 12.62 -13.24 -9.52
N TRP A 169 13.90 -13.52 -9.34
CA TRP A 169 14.94 -12.51 -9.54
C TRP A 169 15.16 -12.22 -11.01
N GLY A 170 15.19 -13.24 -11.87
CA GLY A 170 15.20 -13.08 -13.30
C GLY A 170 13.97 -12.35 -13.85
N PHE A 171 12.85 -12.42 -13.16
CA PHE A 171 11.66 -11.62 -13.47
C PHE A 171 11.80 -10.16 -13.03
N LEU A 172 12.28 -9.90 -11.81
CA LEU A 172 12.28 -8.57 -11.20
C LEU A 172 13.42 -7.68 -11.67
N GLU A 173 14.65 -8.21 -11.79
CA GLU A 173 15.86 -7.45 -12.10
C GLU A 173 15.76 -6.65 -13.41
N PRO A 174 15.36 -7.22 -14.57
CA PRO A 174 15.27 -6.47 -15.81
C PRO A 174 14.21 -5.36 -15.74
N ARG A 175 13.14 -5.56 -14.97
CA ARG A 175 12.10 -4.55 -14.74
C ARG A 175 12.58 -3.40 -13.87
N LEU A 176 13.39 -3.69 -12.86
CA LEU A 176 14.06 -2.66 -12.05
C LEU A 176 15.06 -1.85 -12.89
N ALA A 177 15.83 -2.50 -13.75
CA ALA A 177 16.77 -1.82 -14.64
C ALA A 177 16.06 -0.86 -15.60
N GLU A 178 14.93 -1.29 -16.22
CA GLU A 178 14.12 -0.43 -17.07
C GLU A 178 13.44 0.70 -16.29
N ALA A 179 12.86 0.42 -15.13
CA ALA A 179 12.28 1.45 -14.27
C ALA A 179 13.32 2.52 -13.88
N TRP A 180 14.56 2.08 -13.63
CA TRP A 180 15.67 2.98 -13.35
C TRP A 180 16.11 3.82 -14.55
N ARG A 181 16.12 3.25 -15.76
CA ARG A 181 16.40 3.99 -17.01
C ARG A 181 15.37 5.08 -17.23
N LEU A 182 14.09 4.75 -17.01
CA LEU A 182 12.95 5.64 -17.22
C LEU A 182 12.84 6.76 -16.18
N LEU A 183 13.51 6.61 -15.02
CA LEU A 183 13.45 7.58 -13.93
C LEU A 183 14.22 8.83 -14.28
N ALA A 184 13.59 10.01 -14.14
CA ALA A 184 14.19 11.32 -14.34
C ALA A 184 15.32 11.59 -13.34
N ASP A 185 16.20 12.54 -13.65
CA ASP A 185 17.35 12.87 -12.82
C ASP A 185 17.01 13.32 -11.39
N ASP A 186 15.84 13.94 -11.21
CA ASP A 186 15.30 14.35 -9.91
C ASP A 186 14.24 13.38 -9.38
N GLY A 187 14.11 12.21 -10.01
CA GLY A 187 13.04 11.24 -9.76
C GLY A 187 13.32 10.31 -8.59
N THR A 188 12.23 9.71 -8.09
CA THR A 188 12.20 8.74 -6.98
C THR A 188 11.51 7.45 -7.40
N LEU A 189 12.12 6.33 -7.06
CA LEU A 189 11.61 4.98 -7.28
C LEU A 189 11.18 4.35 -5.96
N TYR A 190 9.97 3.79 -5.95
CA TYR A 190 9.38 3.05 -4.83
C TYR A 190 9.14 1.61 -5.24
N LEU A 191 9.73 0.65 -4.53
CA LEU A 191 9.49 -0.78 -4.70
C LEU A 191 8.76 -1.33 -3.49
N HIS A 192 7.52 -1.76 -3.69
CA HIS A 192 6.64 -2.28 -2.65
C HIS A 192 6.67 -3.81 -2.65
N LEU A 193 7.07 -4.40 -1.53
CA LEU A 193 7.18 -5.84 -1.35
C LEU A 193 6.75 -6.23 0.06
N ASP A 194 6.49 -7.51 0.27
CA ASP A 194 6.35 -8.04 1.61
C ASP A 194 7.70 -8.54 2.18
N TYR A 195 7.66 -9.01 3.42
CA TYR A 195 8.85 -9.45 4.17
C TYR A 195 9.64 -10.59 3.52
N ARG A 196 9.08 -11.33 2.55
CA ARG A 196 9.76 -12.47 1.92
C ARG A 196 10.86 -12.04 0.97
N GLU A 197 10.58 -11.01 0.20
CA GLU A 197 11.47 -10.58 -0.88
C GLU A 197 12.14 -9.21 -0.63
N ALA A 198 11.61 -8.39 0.29
CA ALA A 198 12.07 -7.01 0.49
C ALA A 198 13.57 -6.92 0.80
N HIS A 199 14.10 -7.79 1.66
CA HIS A 199 15.52 -7.73 2.05
C HIS A 199 16.46 -8.15 0.93
N TYR A 200 16.06 -9.15 0.13
CA TYR A 200 16.82 -9.56 -1.05
C TYR A 200 16.77 -8.48 -2.14
N ALA A 201 15.59 -7.89 -2.36
CA ALA A 201 15.41 -6.77 -3.28
C ALA A 201 16.29 -5.58 -2.89
N LYS A 202 16.39 -5.27 -1.60
CA LYS A 202 17.29 -4.22 -1.10
C LYS A 202 18.74 -4.46 -1.53
N VAL A 203 19.25 -5.68 -1.37
CA VAL A 203 20.62 -6.03 -1.75
C VAL A 203 20.81 -5.94 -3.27
N MET A 204 19.83 -6.41 -4.05
CA MET A 204 19.85 -6.31 -5.52
C MET A 204 19.85 -4.83 -5.97
N MET A 205 18.96 -4.01 -5.44
CA MET A 205 18.87 -2.58 -5.80
C MET A 205 20.14 -1.81 -5.40
N ASP A 206 20.78 -2.15 -4.28
CA ASP A 206 22.08 -1.61 -3.92
C ASP A 206 23.16 -1.94 -4.96
N ALA A 207 23.14 -3.16 -5.51
CA ALA A 207 24.06 -3.57 -6.54
C ALA A 207 23.78 -2.91 -7.90
N LEU A 208 22.50 -2.74 -8.26
CA LEU A 208 22.09 -2.16 -9.53
C LEU A 208 22.24 -0.63 -9.58
N PHE A 209 21.85 0.05 -8.49
CA PHE A 209 21.69 1.51 -8.48
C PHE A 209 22.78 2.23 -7.67
N GLY A 210 23.43 1.54 -6.76
CA GLY A 210 24.35 2.11 -5.78
C GLY A 210 23.66 2.36 -4.43
N ARG A 211 24.37 1.95 -3.37
CA ARG A 211 23.86 2.03 -2.00
C ARG A 211 23.60 3.45 -1.51
N GLU A 212 24.33 4.41 -2.02
CA GLU A 212 24.22 5.84 -1.71
C GLU A 212 22.92 6.48 -2.22
N ARG A 213 22.19 5.78 -3.07
CA ARG A 213 20.90 6.22 -3.64
C ARG A 213 19.71 5.70 -2.86
N PHE A 214 19.92 4.84 -1.89
CA PHE A 214 18.90 4.41 -0.96
C PHE A 214 18.52 5.55 -0.02
N LEU A 215 17.22 5.93 -0.04
CA LEU A 215 16.71 7.02 0.77
C LEU A 215 16.04 6.52 2.05
N ASN A 216 15.03 5.64 1.92
CA ASN A 216 14.24 5.14 3.05
C ASN A 216 13.79 3.69 2.84
N GLU A 217 13.56 3.01 3.94
CA GLU A 217 12.66 1.88 4.05
C GLU A 217 11.38 2.38 4.74
N LEU A 218 10.24 2.32 4.03
CA LEU A 218 8.95 2.65 4.59
C LEU A 218 8.25 1.37 5.01
N ILE A 219 7.72 1.35 6.22
CA ILE A 219 6.93 0.24 6.76
C ILE A 219 5.45 0.62 6.74
N TRP A 220 4.71 0.02 5.83
CA TRP A 220 3.26 0.14 5.86
C TRP A 220 2.66 -0.92 6.77
N ALA A 221 2.28 -0.51 7.99
CA ALA A 221 1.68 -1.37 9.00
C ALA A 221 0.15 -1.34 8.94
N TYR A 222 -0.45 -2.52 9.06
CA TYR A 222 -1.90 -2.71 9.04
C TYR A 222 -2.33 -3.85 9.98
N ASP A 223 -3.59 -3.85 10.45
CA ASP A 223 -4.09 -4.86 11.38
C ASP A 223 -5.11 -5.82 10.74
N TYR A 224 -4.79 -6.39 9.58
CA TYR A 224 -5.65 -7.34 8.89
C TYR A 224 -4.89 -8.61 8.48
N GLY A 225 -5.61 -9.70 8.29
CA GLY A 225 -5.05 -10.95 7.75
C GLY A 225 -4.35 -11.80 8.80
N ALA A 226 -3.09 -12.13 8.54
CA ALA A 226 -2.31 -13.18 9.19
C ALA A 226 -2.59 -13.41 10.67
N LYS A 227 -2.86 -14.69 11.02
CA LYS A 227 -2.96 -15.16 12.39
C LYS A 227 -1.97 -16.31 12.57
N SER A 228 -1.25 -16.33 13.69
CA SER A 228 -0.32 -17.41 14.01
C SER A 228 -0.27 -17.64 15.52
N ARG A 229 -0.08 -18.92 15.92
CA ARG A 229 0.20 -19.31 17.30
C ARG A 229 1.66 -19.74 17.48
N ARG A 230 2.46 -19.79 16.41
CA ARG A 230 3.84 -20.30 16.40
C ARG A 230 4.87 -19.24 16.05
N ARG A 231 4.45 -18.05 15.57
CA ARG A 231 5.31 -16.91 15.26
C ARG A 231 4.50 -15.63 15.39
N TRP A 232 5.17 -14.50 15.42
CA TRP A 232 4.52 -13.20 15.33
C TRP A 232 3.78 -13.08 13.99
N PRO A 233 2.48 -12.71 13.98
CA PRO A 233 1.75 -12.50 12.74
C PRO A 233 2.34 -11.32 11.97
N THR A 234 2.64 -11.51 10.69
CA THR A 234 3.11 -10.42 9.82
C THR A 234 1.96 -9.45 9.56
N LYS A 235 2.18 -8.18 9.82
CA LYS A 235 1.19 -7.10 9.73
C LYS A 235 1.76 -5.85 9.06
N HIS A 236 2.69 -6.03 8.14
CA HIS A 236 3.28 -4.93 7.38
C HIS A 236 3.77 -5.41 6.02
N ASP A 237 3.86 -4.45 5.11
CA ASP A 237 4.63 -4.53 3.88
C ASP A 237 5.76 -3.50 3.96
N THR A 238 6.79 -3.71 3.15
CA THR A 238 7.99 -2.87 3.06
C THR A 238 8.00 -2.14 1.73
N ILE A 239 8.29 -0.83 1.74
CA ILE A 239 8.47 -0.05 0.52
C ILE A 239 9.89 0.52 0.54
N LEU A 240 10.73 0.05 -0.38
CA LEU A 240 12.10 0.52 -0.55
C LEU A 240 12.10 1.76 -1.44
N VAL A 241 12.76 2.83 -0.99
CA VAL A 241 12.80 4.12 -1.67
C VAL A 241 14.21 4.42 -2.13
N TYR A 242 14.37 4.62 -3.45
CA TYR A 242 15.62 5.00 -4.08
C TYR A 242 15.44 6.28 -4.90
N VAL A 243 16.45 7.12 -4.91
CA VAL A 243 16.47 8.38 -5.67
C VAL A 243 17.52 8.33 -6.78
N LYS A 244 17.21 8.91 -7.94
CA LYS A 244 18.13 8.92 -9.09
C LYS A 244 19.43 9.64 -8.77
N ASP A 245 19.32 10.82 -8.16
CA ASP A 245 20.46 11.60 -7.67
C ASP A 245 20.20 12.08 -6.23
N PRO A 246 20.97 11.64 -5.22
CA PRO A 246 20.79 12.04 -3.83
C PRO A 246 20.90 13.54 -3.56
N ARG A 247 21.42 14.33 -4.52
CA ARG A 247 21.60 15.78 -4.40
C ARG A 247 20.49 16.57 -5.08
N ARG A 248 19.66 15.94 -5.92
CA ARG A 248 18.71 16.64 -6.78
C ARG A 248 17.29 16.10 -6.73
N TYR A 249 17.04 15.00 -6.01
CA TYR A 249 15.69 14.41 -5.95
C TYR A 249 14.67 15.40 -5.42
N TRP A 250 13.45 15.30 -5.96
CA TRP A 250 12.31 16.08 -5.48
C TRP A 250 11.63 15.41 -4.29
N PHE A 251 11.45 16.20 -3.21
CA PHE A 251 10.65 15.78 -2.06
C PHE A 251 9.89 16.98 -1.48
N ASP A 252 8.54 16.96 -1.56
CA ASP A 252 7.68 18.03 -1.08
C ASP A 252 7.04 17.63 0.26
N ALA A 253 7.71 17.98 1.35
CA ALA A 253 7.22 17.70 2.70
C ALA A 253 5.96 18.51 3.06
N GLU A 254 5.71 19.65 2.41
CA GLU A 254 4.58 20.50 2.76
C GLU A 254 3.27 20.04 2.12
N SER A 255 3.33 19.45 0.93
CA SER A 255 2.16 18.90 0.23
C SER A 255 1.66 17.56 0.78
N VAL A 256 2.48 16.86 1.58
CA VAL A 256 2.09 15.56 2.16
C VAL A 256 1.03 15.75 3.25
N ASP A 257 -0.04 14.96 3.18
CA ASP A 257 -1.08 14.93 4.20
C ASP A 257 -0.47 14.69 5.59
N ARG A 258 -0.77 15.61 6.52
CA ARG A 258 -0.23 15.58 7.88
C ARG A 258 -0.94 14.53 8.72
N GLU A 259 -0.24 13.99 9.71
CA GLU A 259 -0.82 13.14 10.73
C GLU A 259 -0.75 13.78 12.13
N PRO A 260 -1.70 13.46 13.03
CA PRO A 260 -1.67 14.00 14.39
C PRO A 260 -0.41 13.60 15.15
N TYR A 261 0.06 14.47 16.05
CA TYR A 261 1.06 14.07 17.03
C TYR A 261 0.50 13.02 17.98
N MET A 262 1.25 11.99 18.30
CA MET A 262 0.87 10.98 19.30
C MET A 262 0.75 11.58 20.72
N ALA A 263 1.54 12.61 21.00
CA ALA A 263 1.52 13.34 22.27
C ALA A 263 1.34 14.85 22.00
N PRO A 264 0.13 15.31 21.63
CA PRO A 264 -0.12 16.70 21.24
C PRO A 264 0.16 17.70 22.37
N GLY A 265 0.11 17.28 23.64
CA GLY A 265 0.43 18.13 24.79
C GLY A 265 1.93 18.44 24.95
N LEU A 266 2.83 17.77 24.20
CA LEU A 266 4.27 18.03 24.21
C LEU A 266 4.73 19.04 23.16
N VAL A 267 3.81 19.59 22.37
CA VAL A 267 4.09 20.59 21.31
C VAL A 267 3.17 21.80 21.50
N THR A 268 3.48 22.89 20.80
CA THR A 268 2.59 24.07 20.84
C THR A 268 1.21 23.75 20.23
N ALA A 269 0.17 24.44 20.66
CA ALA A 269 -1.20 24.26 20.15
C ALA A 269 -1.26 24.40 18.61
N GLU A 270 -0.50 25.33 18.03
CA GLU A 270 -0.39 25.53 16.59
C GLU A 270 0.21 24.29 15.89
N LYS A 271 1.32 23.78 16.40
CA LYS A 271 1.94 22.55 15.87
C LYS A 271 1.00 21.34 16.01
N ALA A 272 0.32 21.21 17.17
CA ALA A 272 -0.65 20.15 17.39
C ALA A 272 -1.79 20.21 16.37
N ALA A 273 -2.33 21.40 16.09
CA ALA A 273 -3.40 21.62 15.12
C ALA A 273 -2.94 21.35 13.67
N ARG A 274 -1.74 21.80 13.30
CA ARG A 274 -1.18 21.57 11.96
C ARG A 274 -0.87 20.08 11.71
N GLY A 275 -0.51 19.33 12.74
CA GLY A 275 0.01 17.97 12.59
C GLY A 275 1.47 17.92 12.15
N LYS A 276 1.99 16.71 11.95
CA LYS A 276 3.38 16.44 11.54
C LYS A 276 3.43 15.67 10.22
N LEU A 277 4.56 15.78 9.53
CA LEU A 277 4.88 14.89 8.42
C LEU A 277 4.87 13.43 8.92
N PRO A 278 4.25 12.49 8.21
CA PRO A 278 4.37 11.07 8.53
C PRO A 278 5.83 10.63 8.60
N THR A 279 6.12 9.70 9.53
CA THR A 279 7.44 9.06 9.61
C THR A 279 7.58 7.97 8.56
N ASP A 280 8.60 7.14 8.65
CA ASP A 280 8.81 5.96 7.81
C ASP A 280 7.98 4.73 8.24
N VAL A 281 7.20 4.83 9.31
CA VAL A 281 6.23 3.80 9.72
C VAL A 281 4.82 4.35 9.60
N TRP A 282 4.05 3.81 8.64
CA TRP A 282 2.71 4.24 8.32
C TRP A 282 1.66 3.25 8.84
N TRP A 283 0.90 3.66 9.84
CA TRP A 283 -0.31 2.94 10.23
C TRP A 283 -1.46 3.32 9.33
N HIS A 284 -1.78 2.44 8.39
CA HIS A 284 -2.87 2.66 7.44
C HIS A 284 -3.59 1.35 7.15
N THR A 285 -4.91 1.32 7.30
CA THR A 285 -5.69 0.10 7.04
C THR A 285 -5.62 -0.29 5.57
N ILE A 286 -5.76 -1.59 5.29
CA ILE A 286 -6.03 -2.08 3.93
C ILE A 286 -7.41 -1.55 3.47
N VAL A 287 -7.68 -1.63 2.16
CA VAL A 287 -8.98 -1.24 1.60
C VAL A 287 -10.11 -2.02 2.28
N PRO A 288 -11.00 -1.34 3.02
CA PRO A 288 -12.11 -2.01 3.71
C PRO A 288 -13.06 -2.70 2.74
N THR A 289 -13.68 -3.80 3.16
CA THR A 289 -14.64 -4.54 2.31
C THR A 289 -15.84 -3.72 1.87
N THR A 290 -16.17 -2.67 2.59
CA THR A 290 -17.26 -1.73 2.34
C THR A 290 -16.75 -0.32 1.99
N GLY A 291 -15.45 -0.15 1.77
CA GLY A 291 -14.84 1.14 1.44
C GLY A 291 -15.31 1.66 0.07
N ARG A 292 -15.47 2.98 -0.05
CA ARG A 292 -15.90 3.64 -1.31
C ARG A 292 -14.90 3.43 -2.44
N GLU A 293 -13.60 3.38 -2.12
CA GLU A 293 -12.51 3.17 -3.10
C GLU A 293 -12.42 1.72 -3.60
N LYS A 294 -13.19 0.79 -3.01
CA LYS A 294 -13.07 -0.63 -3.31
C LYS A 294 -13.58 -0.98 -4.70
N THR A 295 -12.68 -1.45 -5.56
CA THR A 295 -13.02 -1.92 -6.92
C THR A 295 -13.38 -3.40 -6.99
N GLY A 296 -13.08 -4.17 -5.93
CA GLY A 296 -13.20 -5.63 -5.95
C GLY A 296 -11.98 -6.35 -6.53
N TYR A 297 -10.99 -5.64 -7.06
CA TYR A 297 -9.74 -6.24 -7.52
C TYR A 297 -8.97 -6.83 -6.32
N PRO A 298 -8.39 -8.05 -6.46
CA PRO A 298 -7.50 -8.61 -5.44
C PRO A 298 -6.30 -7.68 -5.22
N THR A 299 -5.74 -7.65 -4.02
CA THR A 299 -4.50 -6.90 -3.72
C THR A 299 -4.55 -5.38 -3.95
N GLN A 300 -5.74 -4.79 -4.15
CA GLN A 300 -5.88 -3.35 -4.29
C GLN A 300 -5.20 -2.62 -3.13
N LYS A 301 -4.29 -1.68 -3.46
CA LYS A 301 -3.65 -0.81 -2.48
C LYS A 301 -4.59 0.36 -2.10
N PRO A 302 -4.57 0.82 -0.84
CA PRO A 302 -5.37 1.98 -0.42
C PRO A 302 -4.84 3.28 -1.03
N GLU A 303 -5.76 4.17 -1.39
CA GLU A 303 -5.41 5.48 -1.96
C GLU A 303 -4.55 6.32 -1.01
N GLY A 304 -4.76 6.22 0.30
CA GLY A 304 -4.00 6.99 1.29
C GLY A 304 -2.50 6.71 1.27
N ILE A 305 -2.07 5.49 0.93
CA ILE A 305 -0.65 5.14 0.78
C ILE A 305 -0.07 5.79 -0.48
N LEU A 306 -0.74 5.61 -1.62
CA LEU A 306 -0.29 6.16 -2.91
C LEU A 306 -0.34 7.70 -2.91
N ARG A 307 -1.31 8.29 -2.20
CA ARG A 307 -1.45 9.73 -2.07
C ARG A 307 -0.22 10.36 -1.40
N ARG A 308 0.27 9.78 -0.31
CA ARG A 308 1.51 10.22 0.36
C ARG A 308 2.70 10.15 -0.59
N ILE A 309 2.85 9.04 -1.32
CA ILE A 309 3.94 8.82 -2.27
C ILE A 309 3.90 9.86 -3.40
N VAL A 310 2.74 10.03 -4.03
CA VAL A 310 2.56 10.96 -5.17
C VAL A 310 2.75 12.41 -4.73
N GLN A 311 2.22 12.81 -3.56
CA GLN A 311 2.39 14.15 -3.01
C GLN A 311 3.86 14.46 -2.73
N ALA A 312 4.59 13.52 -2.09
CA ALA A 312 5.98 13.74 -1.73
C ALA A 312 6.93 13.82 -2.92
N SER A 313 6.73 12.96 -3.94
CA SER A 313 7.76 12.69 -4.96
C SER A 313 7.34 13.07 -6.37
N SER A 314 6.37 13.97 -6.53
CA SER A 314 6.02 14.54 -7.83
C SER A 314 5.36 15.92 -7.67
N ARG A 315 5.42 16.73 -8.73
CA ARG A 315 4.74 18.02 -8.84
C ARG A 315 3.45 17.88 -9.65
N PRO A 316 2.45 18.75 -9.49
CA PRO A 316 1.36 18.84 -10.46
C PRO A 316 1.91 18.99 -11.89
N GLY A 317 1.39 18.19 -12.83
CA GLY A 317 1.87 18.13 -14.21
C GLY A 317 2.95 17.10 -14.48
N ASP A 318 3.68 16.62 -13.46
CA ASP A 318 4.66 15.54 -13.60
C ASP A 318 4.01 14.21 -14.03
N THR A 319 4.82 13.28 -14.53
CA THR A 319 4.37 11.98 -14.97
C THR A 319 4.85 10.87 -14.03
N VAL A 320 3.91 10.02 -13.61
CA VAL A 320 4.11 8.87 -12.72
C VAL A 320 4.05 7.58 -13.56
N LEU A 321 4.91 6.61 -13.28
CA LEU A 321 4.86 5.26 -13.86
C LEU A 321 4.45 4.24 -12.80
N ASP A 322 3.48 3.39 -13.15
CA ASP A 322 3.15 2.17 -12.42
C ASP A 322 3.10 0.98 -13.39
N PRO A 323 4.18 0.18 -13.47
CA PRO A 323 4.24 -0.95 -14.40
C PRO A 323 3.55 -2.21 -13.86
N PHE A 324 2.94 -2.17 -12.66
CA PHE A 324 2.16 -3.25 -12.06
C PHE A 324 0.83 -2.72 -11.55
N ALA A 325 0.10 -2.01 -12.41
CA ALA A 325 -0.96 -1.09 -12.00
C ALA A 325 -2.19 -1.76 -11.34
N GLY A 326 -2.45 -3.03 -11.59
CA GLY A 326 -3.53 -3.80 -10.98
C GLY A 326 -4.88 -3.09 -11.02
N SER A 327 -5.36 -2.61 -9.87
CA SER A 327 -6.61 -1.85 -9.76
C SER A 327 -6.51 -0.38 -10.17
N GLY A 328 -5.34 0.11 -10.58
CA GLY A 328 -5.11 1.50 -10.99
C GLY A 328 -5.15 2.54 -9.87
N THR A 329 -4.83 2.16 -8.63
CA THR A 329 -4.84 3.10 -7.50
C THR A 329 -3.90 4.28 -7.76
N THR A 330 -2.70 4.01 -8.28
CA THR A 330 -1.71 5.04 -8.63
C THR A 330 -2.26 6.04 -9.64
N GLY A 331 -2.93 5.56 -10.70
CA GLY A 331 -3.54 6.42 -11.71
C GLY A 331 -4.67 7.28 -11.17
N ALA A 332 -5.56 6.70 -10.35
CA ALA A 332 -6.66 7.45 -9.73
C ALA A 332 -6.13 8.58 -8.83
N VAL A 333 -5.11 8.29 -8.01
CA VAL A 333 -4.47 9.27 -7.13
C VAL A 333 -3.72 10.33 -7.94
N ALA A 334 -2.92 9.93 -8.93
CA ALA A 334 -2.19 10.85 -9.81
C ALA A 334 -3.14 11.83 -10.51
N SER A 335 -4.21 11.32 -11.11
CA SER A 335 -5.25 12.13 -11.78
C SER A 335 -5.89 13.13 -10.81
N ALA A 336 -6.31 12.68 -9.62
CA ALA A 336 -6.94 13.53 -8.61
C ALA A 336 -6.01 14.64 -8.09
N LEU A 337 -4.71 14.42 -8.13
CA LEU A 337 -3.69 15.37 -7.69
C LEU A 337 -3.11 16.20 -8.86
N GLY A 338 -3.64 16.09 -10.08
CA GLY A 338 -3.17 16.84 -11.25
C GLY A 338 -1.84 16.34 -11.83
N ARG A 339 -1.48 15.07 -11.59
CA ARG A 339 -0.30 14.40 -12.18
C ARG A 339 -0.75 13.53 -13.35
N ASN A 340 0.11 13.42 -14.36
CA ASN A 340 -0.07 12.43 -15.42
C ASN A 340 0.37 11.05 -14.92
N ALA A 341 -0.15 9.96 -15.52
CA ALA A 341 0.36 8.63 -15.23
C ALA A 341 0.34 7.72 -16.44
N VAL A 342 1.31 6.81 -16.47
CA VAL A 342 1.35 5.64 -17.35
C VAL A 342 1.19 4.41 -16.46
N LEU A 343 0.15 3.64 -16.75
CA LEU A 343 -0.24 2.43 -16.03
C LEU A 343 -0.08 1.25 -16.97
N ILE A 344 0.57 0.19 -16.52
CA ILE A 344 0.77 -1.01 -17.34
C ILE A 344 0.28 -2.23 -16.56
N ASP A 345 -0.47 -3.09 -17.20
CA ASP A 345 -0.85 -4.41 -16.67
C ASP A 345 -1.15 -5.36 -17.83
N GLU A 346 -0.71 -6.62 -17.70
CA GLU A 346 -0.99 -7.65 -18.71
C GLU A 346 -2.41 -8.23 -18.60
N ASN A 347 -3.00 -8.14 -17.39
CA ASN A 347 -4.30 -8.71 -17.10
C ASN A 347 -5.44 -7.84 -17.64
N PRO A 348 -6.25 -8.33 -18.61
CA PRO A 348 -7.37 -7.57 -19.16
C PRO A 348 -8.43 -7.20 -18.10
N GLU A 349 -8.57 -7.97 -17.02
CA GLU A 349 -9.46 -7.62 -15.91
C GLU A 349 -8.96 -6.40 -15.14
N ALA A 350 -7.62 -6.28 -14.94
CA ALA A 350 -7.00 -5.11 -14.36
C ALA A 350 -7.28 -3.87 -15.22
N VAL A 351 -7.08 -3.98 -16.53
CA VAL A 351 -7.35 -2.90 -17.50
C VAL A 351 -8.82 -2.46 -17.44
N ALA A 352 -9.76 -3.39 -17.39
CA ALA A 352 -11.19 -3.08 -17.27
C ALA A 352 -11.51 -2.33 -15.95
N VAL A 353 -10.88 -2.75 -14.84
CA VAL A 353 -11.03 -2.08 -13.54
C VAL A 353 -10.43 -0.67 -13.58
N MET A 354 -9.23 -0.51 -14.15
CA MET A 354 -8.57 0.80 -14.31
C MET A 354 -9.42 1.76 -15.13
N THR A 355 -9.95 1.30 -16.26
CA THR A 355 -10.80 2.12 -17.15
C THR A 355 -12.08 2.59 -16.44
N THR A 356 -12.66 1.73 -15.60
CA THR A 356 -13.83 2.10 -14.80
C THR A 356 -13.48 3.11 -13.71
N ARG A 357 -12.32 2.94 -13.07
CA ARG A 357 -11.86 3.79 -11.95
C ARG A 357 -11.39 5.17 -12.44
N VAL A 358 -10.81 5.23 -13.63
CA VAL A 358 -10.30 6.46 -14.24
C VAL A 358 -10.96 6.64 -15.61
N PRO A 359 -12.21 7.15 -15.66
CA PRO A 359 -13.01 7.17 -16.90
C PRO A 359 -12.39 7.99 -18.05
N ASN A 360 -11.51 8.95 -17.71
CA ASN A 360 -10.85 9.80 -18.70
C ASN A 360 -9.48 9.26 -19.16
N ALA A 361 -9.13 8.02 -18.77
CA ALA A 361 -7.90 7.40 -19.20
C ALA A 361 -7.98 6.97 -20.69
N THR A 362 -6.85 7.11 -21.38
CA THR A 362 -6.66 6.57 -22.74
C THR A 362 -6.10 5.17 -22.64
N VAL A 363 -6.80 4.17 -23.21
CA VAL A 363 -6.27 2.81 -23.31
C VAL A 363 -5.47 2.69 -24.61
N ILE A 364 -4.23 2.22 -24.47
CA ILE A 364 -3.29 1.99 -25.57
C ILE A 364 -3.08 0.47 -25.65
N ALA A 365 -3.50 -0.14 -26.75
CA ALA A 365 -3.41 -1.57 -27.01
C ALA A 365 -2.09 -1.92 -27.71
#